data_3f84af8982a51b942fbcb74772cc5614
#
_entry.id   3f84af8982a51b942fbcb74772cc5614
#
_cell.length_a   1.000
_cell.length_b   1.000
_cell.length_c   1.000
_cell.angle_alpha   90.00
_cell.angle_beta   90.00
_cell.angle_gamma   90.00
#
_symmetry.space_group_name_H-M   'P 1'
#
loop_
_entity.id
_entity.type
_entity.pdbx_description
1 polymer ?
#
loop_
_entity_poly.entity_id
_entity_poly.type
_entity_poly.pdbx_seq_one_letter_code
_entity_poly.pdbx_strand_id
1 'polypeptide(L)'
;MVINIRSDEYQKLISLCSQSQLEQNGLIRLEVLNDEIHFLDYYESNGEEIIERTNNCIQYNSKDFIYYQMMTTLLFDPSKEIWVNYHTHPGLLSVNGLSESDFETLQYRTYLRNKIYTEVFKIEPPIQVDAIITEDEIGFYSIADDKIVKHNLLIDGKPIKNVENINAKILKRIVKRIIK
;
A
#
# COMPACT_ATOMS: atom_id res chain seq x y z
N MET A 1 12.99 3.17 4.03
CA MET A 1 12.93 1.73 3.71
C MET A 1 12.99 1.59 2.19
N VAL A 2 13.64 0.53 1.69
CA VAL A 2 13.70 0.18 0.26
C VAL A 2 13.05 -1.19 0.12
N ILE A 3 12.09 -1.32 -0.79
CA ILE A 3 11.32 -2.55 -1.02
C ILE A 3 11.67 -3.09 -2.41
N ASN A 4 12.10 -4.33 -2.49
CA ASN A 4 12.38 -5.02 -3.75
C ASN A 4 11.18 -5.88 -4.15
N ILE A 5 10.75 -5.75 -5.42
CA ILE A 5 9.70 -6.57 -6.02
C ILE A 5 10.14 -7.05 -7.40
N ARG A 6 9.78 -8.26 -7.79
CA ARG A 6 10.02 -8.73 -9.15
C ARG A 6 9.03 -8.08 -10.13
N SER A 7 9.42 -7.93 -11.36
CA SER A 7 8.58 -7.27 -12.37
C SER A 7 7.26 -7.99 -12.63
N ASP A 8 7.25 -9.33 -12.59
CA ASP A 8 6.03 -10.13 -12.76
C ASP A 8 5.03 -9.95 -11.58
N GLU A 9 5.54 -9.83 -10.37
CA GLU A 9 4.74 -9.56 -9.17
C GLU A 9 4.20 -8.12 -9.17
N TYR A 10 5.04 -7.17 -9.55
CA TYR A 10 4.62 -5.78 -9.72
C TYR A 10 3.46 -5.67 -10.72
N GLN A 11 3.57 -6.33 -11.87
CA GLN A 11 2.51 -6.32 -12.88
C GLN A 11 1.22 -6.99 -12.39
N LYS A 12 1.30 -8.05 -11.60
CA LYS A 12 0.12 -8.68 -10.98
C LYS A 12 -0.60 -7.71 -10.05
N LEU A 13 0.13 -7.00 -9.17
CA LEU A 13 -0.45 -6.01 -8.26
C LEU A 13 -1.10 -4.85 -9.02
N ILE A 14 -0.41 -4.28 -10.01
CA ILE A 14 -0.98 -3.22 -10.86
C ILE A 14 -2.26 -3.70 -11.55
N SER A 15 -2.31 -4.96 -12.01
CA SER A 15 -3.48 -5.50 -12.70
C SER A 15 -4.75 -5.56 -11.84
N LEU A 16 -4.62 -5.51 -10.49
CA LEU A 16 -5.78 -5.44 -9.59
C LEU A 16 -6.65 -4.20 -9.88
N CYS A 17 -6.04 -3.06 -10.23
CA CYS A 17 -6.80 -1.87 -10.60
C CYS A 17 -7.64 -2.05 -11.87
N SER A 18 -7.16 -2.84 -12.84
CA SER A 18 -7.87 -3.08 -14.09
C SER A 18 -8.93 -4.19 -14.01
N GLN A 19 -8.90 -4.99 -12.94
CA GLN A 19 -9.85 -6.09 -12.74
C GLN A 19 -11.21 -5.63 -12.19
N SER A 20 -11.26 -4.46 -11.58
CA SER A 20 -12.47 -3.91 -10.98
C SER A 20 -12.51 -2.40 -11.10
N GLN A 21 -13.71 -1.85 -11.30
CA GLN A 21 -13.96 -0.39 -11.17
C GLN A 21 -14.17 0.02 -9.70
N LEU A 22 -14.30 -0.93 -8.80
CA LEU A 22 -14.39 -0.69 -7.37
C LEU A 22 -13.02 -0.89 -6.74
N GLU A 23 -12.75 -0.17 -5.67
CA GLU A 23 -11.53 -0.36 -4.89
C GLU A 23 -11.41 -1.80 -4.39
N GLN A 24 -10.26 -2.40 -4.60
CA GLN A 24 -9.86 -3.69 -4.02
C GLN A 24 -8.96 -3.43 -2.82
N ASN A 25 -8.94 -4.36 -1.89
CA ASN A 25 -8.08 -4.26 -0.72
C ASN A 25 -7.58 -5.65 -0.29
N GLY A 26 -6.57 -5.63 0.53
CA GLY A 26 -5.99 -6.85 1.09
C GLY A 26 -4.68 -6.58 1.81
N LEU A 27 -3.83 -7.59 1.82
CA LEU A 27 -2.52 -7.54 2.44
C LEU A 27 -1.43 -7.88 1.45
N ILE A 28 -0.33 -7.16 1.57
CA ILE A 28 0.96 -7.52 1.00
C ILE A 28 1.85 -7.99 2.14
N ARG A 29 2.52 -9.12 1.95
CA ARG A 29 3.54 -9.64 2.85
C ARG A 29 4.92 -9.36 2.29
N LEU A 30 5.73 -8.70 3.09
CA LEU A 30 7.13 -8.40 2.78
C LEU A 30 8.02 -9.21 3.72
N GLU A 31 9.10 -9.76 3.21
CA GLU A 31 10.10 -10.49 3.98
C GLU A 31 11.34 -9.62 4.21
N VAL A 32 11.91 -9.69 5.41
CA VAL A 32 13.15 -9.01 5.78
C VAL A 32 14.28 -10.01 5.73
N LEU A 33 15.17 -9.86 4.75
CA LEU A 33 16.34 -10.72 4.54
C LEU A 33 17.63 -9.87 4.50
N ASN A 34 18.54 -10.08 5.44
CA ASN A 34 19.85 -9.40 5.46
C ASN A 34 19.74 -7.87 5.32
N ASP A 35 18.81 -7.26 6.06
CA ASP A 35 18.48 -5.83 6.03
C ASP A 35 17.86 -5.32 4.71
N GLU A 36 17.56 -6.21 3.78
CA GLU A 36 16.79 -5.94 2.58
C GLU A 36 15.34 -6.38 2.75
N ILE A 37 14.41 -5.65 2.13
CA ILE A 37 12.98 -5.94 2.18
C ILE A 37 12.53 -6.40 0.80
N HIS A 38 11.97 -7.60 0.76
CA HIS A 38 11.53 -8.26 -0.46
C HIS A 38 10.03 -8.51 -0.42
N PHE A 39 9.35 -8.32 -1.57
CA PHE A 39 7.98 -8.78 -1.74
C PHE A 39 7.97 -10.32 -1.67
N LEU A 40 7.01 -10.87 -0.93
CA LEU A 40 6.83 -12.31 -0.79
C LEU A 40 5.56 -12.78 -1.49
N ASP A 41 4.42 -12.24 -1.08
CA ASP A 41 3.10 -12.54 -1.66
C ASP A 41 2.06 -11.47 -1.30
N TYR A 42 0.81 -11.64 -1.78
CA TYR A 42 -0.32 -10.81 -1.39
C TYR A 42 -1.59 -11.65 -1.25
N TYR A 43 -2.51 -11.14 -0.47
CA TYR A 43 -3.82 -11.74 -0.21
C TYR A 43 -4.90 -10.70 -0.45
N GLU A 44 -5.87 -11.05 -1.29
CA GLU A 44 -7.06 -10.23 -1.47
C GLU A 44 -8.04 -10.48 -0.32
N SER A 45 -8.71 -9.40 0.14
CA SER A 45 -9.80 -9.55 1.09
C SER A 45 -10.96 -10.29 0.44
N ASN A 46 -11.55 -11.25 1.17
CA ASN A 46 -12.76 -11.95 0.73
C ASN A 46 -14.03 -11.08 0.84
N GLY A 47 -13.93 -9.90 1.44
CA GLY A 47 -14.99 -8.92 1.54
C GLY A 47 -15.93 -9.08 2.74
N GLU A 48 -15.78 -10.12 3.57
CA GLU A 48 -16.66 -10.33 4.74
C GLU A 48 -16.55 -9.20 5.76
N GLU A 49 -15.36 -8.60 5.93
CA GLU A 49 -15.10 -7.47 6.80
C GLU A 49 -15.49 -6.11 6.21
N ILE A 50 -15.94 -6.07 4.96
CA ILE A 50 -16.23 -4.83 4.24
C ILE A 50 -17.74 -4.54 4.32
N ILE A 51 -18.09 -3.39 4.89
CA ILE A 51 -19.48 -2.89 4.94
C ILE A 51 -19.88 -2.27 3.61
N GLU A 52 -18.98 -1.47 3.03
CA GLU A 52 -19.23 -0.76 1.77
C GLU A 52 -17.95 -0.71 0.94
N ARG A 53 -18.12 -0.87 -0.36
CA ARG A 53 -17.05 -0.74 -1.34
C ARG A 53 -17.57 0.09 -2.52
N THR A 54 -16.85 1.16 -2.81
CA THR A 54 -17.10 2.04 -3.96
C THR A 54 -15.83 2.19 -4.79
N ASN A 55 -15.86 3.02 -5.82
CA ASN A 55 -14.67 3.40 -6.57
C ASN A 55 -13.75 4.40 -5.86
N ASN A 56 -14.17 4.93 -4.70
CA ASN A 56 -13.44 5.95 -3.95
C ASN A 56 -13.33 5.65 -2.45
N CYS A 57 -13.94 4.56 -1.97
CA CYS A 57 -13.97 4.27 -0.55
C CYS A 57 -14.19 2.79 -0.26
N ILE A 58 -13.48 2.29 0.75
CA ILE A 58 -13.74 1.00 1.37
C ILE A 58 -14.03 1.24 2.85
N GLN A 59 -15.24 0.90 3.27
CA GLN A 59 -15.65 1.00 4.67
C GLN A 59 -15.60 -0.37 5.35
N TYR A 60 -14.85 -0.46 6.44
CA TYR A 60 -14.66 -1.69 7.20
C TYR A 60 -15.57 -1.74 8.43
N ASN A 61 -15.96 -2.96 8.82
CA ASN A 61 -16.45 -3.22 10.16
C ASN A 61 -15.28 -3.03 11.16
N SER A 62 -15.39 -2.03 12.03
CA SER A 62 -14.30 -1.66 12.95
C SER A 62 -13.88 -2.78 13.90
N LYS A 63 -14.81 -3.67 14.31
CA LYS A 63 -14.50 -4.79 15.20
C LYS A 63 -13.70 -5.86 14.48
N ASP A 64 -14.11 -6.21 13.26
CA ASP A 64 -13.44 -7.23 12.46
C ASP A 64 -12.06 -6.74 12.01
N PHE A 65 -11.95 -5.46 11.67
CA PHE A 65 -10.68 -4.82 11.37
C PHE A 65 -9.69 -4.86 12.54
N ILE A 66 -10.14 -4.52 13.76
CA ILE A 66 -9.30 -4.59 14.96
C ILE A 66 -8.87 -6.05 15.24
N TYR A 67 -9.81 -6.98 15.17
CA TYR A 67 -9.53 -8.40 15.36
C TYR A 67 -8.51 -8.92 14.35
N TYR A 68 -8.67 -8.55 13.09
CA TYR A 68 -7.75 -8.90 12.02
C TYR A 68 -6.35 -8.32 12.24
N GLN A 69 -6.23 -7.05 12.63
CA GLN A 69 -4.94 -6.43 13.00
C GLN A 69 -4.29 -7.14 14.19
N MET A 70 -5.06 -7.55 15.17
CA MET A 70 -4.55 -8.30 16.32
C MET A 70 -4.06 -9.69 15.90
N MET A 71 -4.80 -10.40 15.06
CA MET A 71 -4.44 -11.75 14.62
C MET A 71 -3.19 -11.73 13.74
N THR A 72 -3.08 -10.80 12.81
CA THR A 72 -1.85 -10.65 12.01
C THR A 72 -0.64 -10.33 12.89
N THR A 73 -0.83 -9.50 13.90
CA THR A 73 0.20 -9.15 14.88
C THR A 73 0.68 -10.34 15.71
N LEU A 74 -0.25 -11.26 16.08
CA LEU A 74 0.05 -12.42 16.93
C LEU A 74 0.70 -13.58 16.15
N LEU A 75 0.42 -13.70 14.86
CA LEU A 75 0.82 -14.86 14.06
C LEU A 75 2.19 -14.69 13.38
N PHE A 76 2.70 -13.46 13.27
CA PHE A 76 3.89 -13.17 12.48
C PHE A 76 5.01 -12.56 13.32
N ASP A 77 6.25 -12.96 13.00
CA ASP A 77 7.45 -12.40 13.58
C ASP A 77 7.78 -11.05 12.90
N PRO A 78 7.57 -9.90 13.59
CA PRO A 78 7.80 -8.59 13.01
C PRO A 78 9.27 -8.29 12.68
N SER A 79 10.20 -9.13 13.15
CA SER A 79 11.62 -9.03 12.79
C SER A 79 11.92 -9.66 11.43
N LYS A 80 11.02 -10.49 10.91
CA LYS A 80 11.18 -11.21 9.65
C LYS A 80 10.19 -10.83 8.58
N GLU A 81 9.04 -10.31 8.97
CA GLU A 81 7.96 -9.99 8.04
C GLU A 81 7.32 -8.64 8.35
N ILE A 82 6.97 -7.91 7.30
CA ILE A 82 6.17 -6.69 7.39
C ILE A 82 4.86 -6.94 6.63
N TRP A 83 3.75 -6.73 7.32
CA TRP A 83 2.42 -6.85 6.74
C TRP A 83 1.88 -5.48 6.40
N VAL A 84 1.61 -5.28 5.12
CA VAL A 84 1.19 -4.03 4.52
C VAL A 84 -0.26 -4.13 4.12
N ASN A 85 -1.11 -3.25 4.63
CA ASN A 85 -2.46 -3.14 4.08
C ASN A 85 -2.39 -2.43 2.74
N TYR A 86 -3.08 -2.95 1.72
CA TYR A 86 -3.20 -2.26 0.46
C TYR A 86 -4.65 -2.01 0.09
N HIS A 87 -4.85 -0.97 -0.70
CA HIS A 87 -6.08 -0.78 -1.48
C HIS A 87 -5.74 -0.20 -2.86
N THR A 88 -6.66 -0.38 -3.78
CA THR A 88 -6.50 0.09 -5.15
C THR A 88 -7.28 1.37 -5.38
N HIS A 89 -6.79 2.24 -6.27
CA HIS A 89 -7.49 3.42 -6.78
C HIS A 89 -7.74 3.26 -8.29
N PRO A 90 -8.83 2.57 -8.71
CA PRO A 90 -9.14 2.39 -10.12
C PRO A 90 -9.35 3.74 -10.83
N GLY A 91 -8.85 3.86 -12.05
CA GLY A 91 -8.94 5.09 -12.83
C GLY A 91 -7.92 6.17 -12.49
N LEU A 92 -7.06 5.97 -11.48
CA LEU A 92 -5.93 6.85 -11.21
C LEU A 92 -4.64 6.27 -11.80
N LEU A 93 -3.89 7.13 -12.50
CA LEU A 93 -2.63 6.73 -13.15
C LEU A 93 -1.42 6.81 -12.22
N SER A 94 -1.46 7.67 -11.20
CA SER A 94 -0.32 7.83 -10.29
C SER A 94 -0.76 8.26 -8.89
N VAL A 95 0.05 7.91 -7.92
CA VAL A 95 -0.13 8.33 -6.53
C VAL A 95 0.70 9.59 -6.28
N ASN A 96 0.07 10.75 -6.34
CA ASN A 96 0.70 12.03 -5.97
C ASN A 96 0.73 12.27 -4.46
N GLY A 97 0.70 11.19 -3.67
CA GLY A 97 0.60 11.20 -2.22
C GLY A 97 -0.65 10.48 -1.74
N LEU A 98 -0.86 10.49 -0.43
CA LEU A 98 -2.07 9.98 0.20
C LEU A 98 -3.21 10.98 0.03
N SER A 99 -4.42 10.52 -0.20
CA SER A 99 -5.62 11.32 0.02
C SER A 99 -5.75 11.65 1.52
N GLU A 100 -6.58 12.63 1.87
CA GLU A 100 -6.84 12.97 3.28
C GLU A 100 -7.39 11.75 4.05
N SER A 101 -8.31 11.01 3.45
CA SER A 101 -8.88 9.79 4.02
C SER A 101 -7.84 8.68 4.20
N ASP A 102 -6.94 8.48 3.24
CA ASP A 102 -5.86 7.48 3.36
C ASP A 102 -4.89 7.86 4.48
N PHE A 103 -4.58 9.15 4.59
CA PHE A 103 -3.72 9.64 5.66
C PHE A 103 -4.34 9.44 7.03
N GLU A 104 -5.61 9.82 7.23
CA GLU A 104 -6.35 9.59 8.48
C GLU A 104 -6.40 8.11 8.84
N THR A 105 -6.65 7.25 7.84
CA THR A 105 -6.67 5.79 8.02
C THR A 105 -5.30 5.26 8.46
N LEU A 106 -4.23 5.69 7.80
CA LEU A 106 -2.87 5.30 8.16
C LEU A 106 -2.48 5.80 9.56
N GLN A 107 -2.85 7.04 9.94
CA GLN A 107 -2.65 7.56 11.29
C GLN A 107 -3.37 6.70 12.34
N TYR A 108 -4.63 6.38 12.09
CA TYR A 108 -5.43 5.57 13.01
C TYR A 108 -4.85 4.15 13.16
N ARG A 109 -4.44 3.52 12.07
CA ARG A 109 -3.78 2.20 12.10
C ARG A 109 -2.46 2.24 12.86
N THR A 110 -1.65 3.26 12.61
CA THR A 110 -0.37 3.48 13.34
C THR A 110 -0.62 3.65 14.83
N TYR A 111 -1.58 4.48 15.22
CA TYR A 111 -1.97 4.68 16.61
C TYR A 111 -2.43 3.36 17.28
N LEU A 112 -3.34 2.62 16.64
CA LEU A 112 -3.84 1.35 17.18
C LEU A 112 -2.72 0.32 17.34
N ARG A 113 -1.85 0.19 16.35
CA ARG A 113 -0.70 -0.72 16.43
C ARG A 113 0.21 -0.35 17.59
N ASN A 114 0.61 0.91 17.68
CA ASN A 114 1.46 1.39 18.76
C ASN A 114 0.83 1.08 20.13
N LYS A 115 -0.45 1.37 20.29
CA LYS A 115 -1.17 1.09 21.54
C LYS A 115 -1.20 -0.40 21.88
N ILE A 116 -1.50 -1.28 20.92
CA ILE A 116 -1.53 -2.74 21.13
C ILE A 116 -0.14 -3.23 21.53
N TYR A 117 0.91 -2.84 20.79
CA TYR A 117 2.26 -3.31 21.07
C TYR A 117 2.79 -2.81 22.39
N THR A 118 2.61 -1.54 22.72
CA THR A 118 3.12 -0.97 23.97
C THR A 118 2.29 -1.33 25.20
N GLU A 119 0.95 -1.33 25.09
CA GLU A 119 0.07 -1.53 26.26
C GLU A 119 -0.24 -3.02 26.51
N VAL A 120 -0.39 -3.83 25.45
CA VAL A 120 -0.77 -5.25 25.56
C VAL A 120 0.47 -6.14 25.55
N PHE A 121 1.29 -6.03 24.51
CA PHE A 121 2.46 -6.92 24.35
C PHE A 121 3.71 -6.45 25.10
N LYS A 122 3.78 -5.16 25.50
CA LYS A 122 4.92 -4.58 26.22
C LYS A 122 6.23 -4.66 25.42
N ILE A 123 6.16 -4.54 24.10
CA ILE A 123 7.30 -4.53 23.19
C ILE A 123 7.21 -3.33 22.25
N GLU A 124 8.32 -3.03 21.57
CA GLU A 124 8.36 -1.97 20.57
C GLU A 124 7.47 -2.29 19.37
N PRO A 125 6.61 -1.35 18.92
CA PRO A 125 5.75 -1.59 17.80
C PRO A 125 6.55 -1.65 16.49
N PRO A 126 6.29 -2.65 15.62
CA PRO A 126 6.85 -2.63 14.29
C PRO A 126 6.25 -1.48 13.46
N ILE A 127 6.95 -1.10 12.40
CA ILE A 127 6.46 -0.06 11.48
C ILE A 127 5.11 -0.44 10.87
N GLN A 128 4.16 0.51 10.88
CA GLN A 128 2.93 0.40 10.08
C GLN A 128 3.21 0.92 8.68
N VAL A 129 2.91 0.10 7.69
CA VAL A 129 3.02 0.46 6.27
C VAL A 129 1.69 0.18 5.59
N ASP A 130 1.23 1.12 4.79
CA ASP A 130 0.09 0.95 3.90
C ASP A 130 0.56 1.14 2.45
N ALA A 131 -0.10 0.45 1.52
CA ALA A 131 0.18 0.57 0.10
C ALA A 131 -1.04 1.05 -0.67
N ILE A 132 -0.82 1.94 -1.62
CA ILE A 132 -1.81 2.37 -2.60
C ILE A 132 -1.37 1.87 -3.97
N ILE A 133 -2.28 1.20 -4.66
CA ILE A 133 -2.06 0.65 -5.99
C ILE A 133 -2.95 1.43 -6.97
N THR A 134 -2.33 2.01 -7.99
CA THR A 134 -3.01 2.66 -9.10
C THR A 134 -2.80 1.88 -10.39
N GLU A 135 -3.27 2.38 -11.52
CA GLU A 135 -3.08 1.72 -12.82
C GLU A 135 -1.60 1.62 -13.26
N ASP A 136 -0.74 2.52 -12.78
CA ASP A 136 0.66 2.61 -13.23
C ASP A 136 1.68 2.55 -12.08
N GLU A 137 1.26 2.69 -10.82
CA GLU A 137 2.18 2.84 -9.70
C GLU A 137 1.71 2.12 -8.44
N ILE A 138 2.67 1.64 -7.65
CA ILE A 138 2.48 1.19 -6.28
C ILE A 138 3.26 2.13 -5.36
N GLY A 139 2.57 2.78 -4.43
CA GLY A 139 3.18 3.61 -3.39
C GLY A 139 3.08 2.93 -2.03
N PHE A 140 4.19 2.83 -1.30
CA PHE A 140 4.24 2.36 0.08
C PHE A 140 4.47 3.53 1.01
N TYR A 141 3.66 3.65 2.05
CA TYR A 141 3.65 4.78 2.96
C TYR A 141 3.66 4.36 4.41
N SER A 142 4.36 5.13 5.24
CA SER A 142 4.30 5.03 6.71
C SER A 142 4.25 6.44 7.31
N ILE A 143 4.09 6.49 8.64
CA ILE A 143 4.18 7.73 9.40
C ILE A 143 5.41 7.63 10.31
N ALA A 144 6.28 8.64 10.23
CA ALA A 144 7.39 8.84 11.15
C ALA A 144 7.43 10.32 11.55
N ASP A 145 7.53 10.60 12.85
CA ASP A 145 7.54 11.96 13.40
C ASP A 145 6.37 12.82 12.88
N ASP A 146 5.16 12.24 12.88
CA ASP A 146 3.92 12.84 12.38
C ASP A 146 3.94 13.25 10.91
N LYS A 147 4.89 12.73 10.13
CA LYS A 147 5.03 13.00 8.70
C LYS A 147 4.84 11.74 7.88
N ILE A 148 4.23 11.91 6.72
CA ILE A 148 4.13 10.85 5.71
C ILE A 148 5.53 10.59 5.15
N VAL A 149 5.92 9.31 5.13
CA VAL A 149 7.15 8.84 4.50
C VAL A 149 6.77 7.90 3.37
N LYS A 150 7.07 8.29 2.13
CA LYS A 150 6.98 7.39 0.96
C LYS A 150 8.25 6.55 0.89
N HIS A 151 8.09 5.24 0.76
CA HIS A 151 9.21 4.30 0.68
C HIS A 151 9.63 4.08 -0.77
N ASN A 152 10.94 3.82 -0.97
CA ASN A 152 11.48 3.55 -2.29
C ASN A 152 11.12 2.13 -2.73
N LEU A 153 10.65 1.99 -3.98
CA LEU A 153 10.38 0.70 -4.61
C LEU A 153 11.40 0.43 -5.71
N LEU A 154 11.98 -0.76 -5.68
CA LEU A 154 12.85 -1.26 -6.74
C LEU A 154 12.13 -2.41 -7.46
N ILE A 155 12.15 -2.40 -8.79
CA ILE A 155 11.70 -3.50 -9.62
C ILE A 155 12.92 -4.19 -10.19
N ASP A 156 13.08 -5.50 -9.90
CA ASP A 156 14.27 -6.29 -10.26
C ASP A 156 15.58 -5.57 -9.84
N GLY A 157 15.59 -4.99 -8.62
CA GLY A 157 16.73 -4.25 -8.06
C GLY A 157 16.99 -2.87 -8.70
N LYS A 158 16.11 -2.39 -9.57
CA LYS A 158 16.26 -1.08 -10.25
C LYS A 158 15.20 -0.11 -9.78
N PRO A 159 15.55 1.16 -9.51
CA PRO A 159 14.57 2.17 -9.15
C PRO A 159 13.58 2.38 -10.30
N ILE A 160 12.30 2.51 -9.95
CA ILE A 160 11.29 2.92 -10.92
C ILE A 160 11.69 4.31 -11.42
N LYS A 161 11.97 4.42 -12.71
CA LYS A 161 12.19 5.74 -13.33
C LYS A 161 10.89 6.50 -13.20
N ASN A 162 10.91 7.58 -12.42
CA ASN A 162 9.75 8.41 -12.16
C ASN A 162 8.93 8.64 -13.42
N VAL A 163 7.66 8.28 -13.36
CA VAL A 163 6.67 8.43 -14.44
C VAL A 163 6.49 9.91 -14.85
N GLU A 164 6.98 10.87 -14.05
CA GLU A 164 7.00 12.31 -14.40
C GLU A 164 7.51 12.60 -15.81
N ASN A 165 8.49 11.82 -16.29
CA ASN A 165 9.02 11.98 -17.65
C ASN A 165 8.13 11.32 -18.75
N ILE A 166 7.29 10.35 -18.40
CA ILE A 166 6.40 9.67 -19.37
C ILE A 166 5.15 10.53 -19.58
N ASN A 167 4.56 11.04 -18.50
CA ASN A 167 3.38 11.93 -18.56
C ASN A 167 3.67 13.23 -19.30
N ALA A 168 4.86 13.84 -19.12
CA ALA A 168 5.26 15.02 -19.90
C ALA A 168 5.41 14.72 -21.39
N LYS A 169 5.87 13.52 -21.79
CA LYS A 169 5.95 13.10 -23.19
C LYS A 169 4.58 12.77 -23.78
N ILE A 170 3.69 12.14 -23.02
CA ILE A 170 2.32 11.81 -23.46
C ILE A 170 1.50 13.09 -23.58
N LEU A 171 1.53 13.97 -22.58
CA LEU A 171 0.87 15.28 -22.63
C LEU A 171 1.36 16.12 -23.83
N LYS A 172 2.67 16.19 -24.06
CA LYS A 172 3.21 16.86 -25.25
C LYS A 172 2.74 16.24 -26.58
N ARG A 173 2.51 14.92 -26.63
CA ARG A 173 1.96 14.25 -27.82
C ARG A 173 0.46 14.54 -28.01
N ILE A 174 -0.31 14.56 -26.92
CA ILE A 174 -1.76 14.87 -26.93
C ILE A 174 -1.97 16.34 -27.35
N VAL A 175 -1.26 17.27 -26.70
CA VAL A 175 -1.33 18.71 -27.04
C VAL A 175 -0.95 18.97 -28.51
N LYS A 176 0.10 18.31 -29.03
CA LYS A 176 0.47 18.41 -30.44
C LYS A 176 -0.58 17.84 -31.41
N ARG A 177 -1.49 16.95 -30.98
CA ARG A 177 -2.60 16.41 -31.79
C ARG A 177 -3.84 17.28 -31.77
N ILE A 178 -4.04 18.06 -30.69
CA ILE A 178 -5.21 18.96 -30.53
C ILE A 178 -4.98 20.30 -31.22
N ILE A 179 -3.72 20.74 -31.39
CA ILE A 179 -3.34 22.03 -32.00
C ILE A 179 -3.09 21.90 -33.53
N LYS A 180 -3.25 20.73 -34.12
CA LYS A 180 -3.29 20.52 -35.57
C LYS A 180 -4.72 20.32 -36.04
#